data_3875d14a2a68bae0380ca10781da9dfd
#
_entry.id   3875d14a2a68bae0380ca10781da9dfd
#
_cell.length_a   1.000
_cell.length_b   1.000
_cell.length_c   1.000
_cell.angle_alpha   90.00
_cell.angle_beta   90.00
_cell.angle_gamma   90.00
#
_symmetry.space_group_name_H-M   'P 1'
#
loop_
_entity.id
_entity.type
_entity.pdbx_description
1 polymer ?
#
loop_
_entity_poly.entity_id
_entity_poly.type
_entity_poly.pdbx_seq_one_letter_code
_entity_poly.pdbx_strand_id
1 'polypeptide(L)'
;MSKPLVVQKYGGTSVGTMERIEYVADRIAKLRKTGINMVIVVSAMAGETDKLLKMARTLSKNPERREIDMLLSSGERISAALLALALQN
;
A
#
# COMPACT_ATOMS: atom_id res chain seq x y z
N MET A 1 -20.27 20.94 13.10
CA MET A 1 -19.00 21.20 12.42
C MET A 1 -18.50 19.92 11.75
N SER A 2 -18.05 20.04 10.51
CA SER A 2 -17.45 18.90 9.82
C SER A 2 -16.09 18.57 10.45
N LYS A 3 -15.78 17.27 10.53
CA LYS A 3 -14.47 16.84 10.99
C LYS A 3 -13.42 17.04 9.88
N PRO A 4 -12.18 17.38 10.21
CA PRO A 4 -11.12 17.45 9.19
C PRO A 4 -10.96 16.13 8.46
N LEU A 5 -10.65 16.21 7.18
CA LEU A 5 -10.28 15.06 6.37
C LEU A 5 -8.82 15.18 5.98
N VAL A 6 -8.04 14.17 6.31
CA VAL A 6 -6.61 14.11 5.97
C VAL A 6 -6.36 12.95 5.01
N VAL A 7 -5.65 13.23 3.94
CA VAL A 7 -5.20 12.20 3.00
C VAL A 7 -3.70 12.00 3.21
N GLN A 8 -3.30 10.77 3.52
CA GLN A 8 -1.89 10.42 3.68
C GLN A 8 -1.49 9.36 2.67
N LYS A 9 -0.33 9.53 2.08
CA LYS A 9 0.24 8.58 1.14
C LYS A 9 1.53 7.99 1.72
N TYR A 10 1.62 6.67 1.71
CA TYR A 10 2.81 5.94 2.17
C TYR A 10 3.45 5.21 1.00
N GLY A 11 4.72 5.50 0.74
CA GLY A 11 5.50 4.85 -0.30
C GLY A 11 5.92 3.43 0.08
N GLY A 12 6.52 2.72 -0.87
CA GLY A 12 6.89 1.31 -0.71
C GLY A 12 7.83 1.01 0.44
N THR A 13 8.79 1.92 0.73
CA THR A 13 9.70 1.73 1.86
C THR A 13 9.01 1.88 3.21
N SER A 14 7.98 2.73 3.28
CA SER A 14 7.20 2.92 4.50
C SER A 14 6.35 1.71 4.86
N VAL A 15 6.02 0.88 3.88
CA VAL A 15 5.23 -0.34 4.06
C VAL A 15 6.00 -1.57 3.59
N GLY A 16 7.33 -1.49 3.58
CA GLY A 16 8.19 -2.52 3.00
C GLY A 16 8.39 -3.77 3.84
N THR A 17 8.06 -3.73 5.11
CA THR A 17 8.19 -4.88 6.03
C THR A 17 6.98 -4.92 6.96
N MET A 18 6.77 -6.05 7.62
CA MET A 18 5.69 -6.17 8.61
C MET A 18 5.86 -5.17 9.74
N GLU A 19 7.08 -4.95 10.20
CA GLU A 19 7.38 -3.97 11.25
C GLU A 19 7.02 -2.57 10.84
N ARG A 20 7.32 -2.20 9.59
CA ARG A 20 6.96 -0.89 9.06
C ARG A 20 5.46 -0.71 8.93
N ILE A 21 4.75 -1.75 8.50
CA ILE A 21 3.29 -1.72 8.43
C ILE A 21 2.68 -1.51 9.81
N GLU A 22 3.18 -2.22 10.82
CA GLU A 22 2.72 -2.03 12.20
C GLU A 22 2.99 -0.62 12.72
N TYR A 23 4.15 -0.06 12.39
CA TYR A 23 4.49 1.31 12.76
C TYR A 23 3.52 2.32 12.13
N VAL A 24 3.24 2.17 10.83
CA VAL A 24 2.29 3.04 10.11
C VAL A 24 0.90 2.90 10.70
N ALA A 25 0.45 1.67 10.97
CA ALA A 25 -0.86 1.43 11.58
C ALA A 25 -0.99 2.12 12.93
N ASP A 26 0.06 2.07 13.74
CA ASP A 26 0.07 2.71 15.05
C ASP A 26 -0.05 4.24 14.94
N ARG A 27 0.68 4.83 14.00
CA ARG A 27 0.58 6.28 13.73
C ARG A 27 -0.82 6.69 13.27
N ILE A 28 -1.41 5.91 12.36
CA ILE A 28 -2.75 6.17 11.86
C ILE A 28 -3.77 6.08 12.99
N ALA A 29 -3.66 5.06 13.82
CA ALA A 29 -4.57 4.87 14.95
C ALA A 29 -4.51 6.05 15.92
N LYS A 30 -3.32 6.55 16.22
CA LYS A 30 -3.13 7.71 17.11
C LYS A 30 -3.76 8.97 16.55
N LEU A 31 -3.57 9.24 15.25
CA LEU A 31 -4.19 10.38 14.60
C LEU A 31 -5.72 10.25 14.54
N ARG A 32 -6.20 9.05 14.27
CA ARG A 32 -7.65 8.80 14.17
C ARG A 32 -8.35 9.06 15.52
N LYS A 33 -7.70 8.78 16.62
CA LYS A 33 -8.23 9.04 17.97
C LYS A 33 -8.47 10.52 18.23
N THR A 34 -7.81 11.42 17.49
CA THR A 34 -8.05 12.86 17.65
C THR A 34 -9.32 13.33 16.95
N GLY A 35 -10.07 12.44 16.30
CA GLY A 35 -11.33 12.76 15.63
C GLY A 35 -11.17 13.12 14.16
N ILE A 36 -9.97 12.97 13.61
CA ILE A 36 -9.70 13.23 12.20
C ILE A 36 -10.20 12.07 11.35
N ASN A 37 -10.89 12.36 10.25
CA ASN A 37 -11.20 11.37 9.23
C ASN A 37 -10.00 11.25 8.29
N MET A 38 -9.66 10.04 7.90
CA MET A 38 -8.45 9.78 7.12
C MET A 38 -8.72 8.91 5.91
N VAL A 39 -8.06 9.26 4.80
CA VAL A 39 -7.93 8.40 3.63
C VAL A 39 -6.46 8.03 3.52
N ILE A 40 -6.17 6.75 3.50
CA ILE A 40 -4.80 6.26 3.43
C ILE A 40 -4.56 5.61 2.07
N VAL A 41 -3.54 6.08 1.38
CA VAL A 41 -3.10 5.52 0.09
C VAL A 41 -1.75 4.88 0.29
N VAL A 42 -1.60 3.64 -0.14
CA VAL A 42 -0.34 2.91 -0.02
C VAL A 42 0.16 2.42 -1.37
N SER A 43 1.48 2.35 -1.51
CA SER A 43 2.14 1.72 -2.65
C SER A 43 2.37 0.23 -2.37
N ALA A 44 2.74 -0.53 -3.40
CA ALA A 44 3.27 -1.88 -3.20
C ALA A 44 4.49 -1.83 -2.28
N MET A 45 4.77 -2.92 -1.58
CA MET A 45 5.95 -3.03 -0.72
C MET A 45 7.23 -2.83 -1.56
N ALA A 46 8.26 -2.26 -0.94
CA ALA A 46 9.54 -1.99 -1.63
C ALA A 46 10.06 -3.25 -2.31
N GLY A 47 10.47 -3.10 -3.58
CA GLY A 47 10.98 -4.19 -4.40
C GLY A 47 9.92 -5.07 -5.06
N GLU A 48 8.67 -4.97 -4.66
CA GLU A 48 7.59 -5.82 -5.18
C GLU A 48 7.28 -5.50 -6.64
N THR A 49 7.23 -4.23 -7.01
CA THR A 49 6.98 -3.80 -8.38
C THR A 49 8.04 -4.35 -9.33
N ASP A 50 9.32 -4.23 -8.97
CA ASP A 50 10.42 -4.73 -9.78
C ASP A 50 10.37 -6.24 -9.94
N LYS A 51 10.06 -6.95 -8.88
CA LYS A 51 9.88 -8.40 -8.89
C LYS A 51 8.79 -8.83 -9.86
N LEU A 52 7.63 -8.16 -9.80
CA LEU A 52 6.49 -8.47 -10.68
C LEU A 52 6.80 -8.16 -12.15
N LEU A 53 7.46 -7.04 -12.43
CA LEU A 53 7.88 -6.69 -13.77
C LEU A 53 8.88 -7.70 -14.34
N LYS A 54 9.81 -8.16 -13.53
CA LYS A 54 10.78 -9.18 -13.95
C LYS A 54 10.08 -10.49 -14.30
N MET A 55 9.11 -10.88 -13.51
CA MET A 55 8.31 -12.09 -13.80
C MET A 55 7.57 -11.95 -15.12
N ALA A 56 6.94 -10.81 -15.37
CA ALA A 56 6.23 -10.55 -16.62
C ALA A 56 7.15 -10.63 -17.84
N ARG A 57 8.32 -10.00 -17.76
CA ARG A 57 9.31 -10.00 -18.86
C ARG A 57 9.93 -11.36 -19.12
N THR A 58 10.00 -12.20 -18.10
CA THR A 58 10.46 -13.59 -18.26
C THR A 58 9.50 -14.39 -19.12
N LEU A 59 8.20 -14.14 -18.97
CA LEU A 59 7.16 -14.88 -19.68
C LEU A 59 6.85 -14.29 -21.05
N SER A 60 7.03 -12.99 -21.24
CA SER A 60 6.73 -12.32 -22.50
C SER A 60 7.73 -11.21 -22.78
N LYS A 61 8.24 -11.14 -24.02
CA LYS A 61 9.12 -10.05 -24.44
C LYS A 61 8.39 -8.72 -24.55
N ASN A 62 7.10 -8.78 -24.92
CA ASN A 62 6.25 -7.60 -25.10
C ASN A 62 4.95 -7.83 -24.33
N PRO A 63 4.97 -7.73 -22.99
CA PRO A 63 3.76 -7.97 -22.21
C PRO A 63 2.70 -6.91 -22.52
N GLU A 64 1.45 -7.34 -22.61
CA GLU A 64 0.33 -6.42 -22.81
C GLU A 64 0.20 -5.50 -21.61
N ARG A 65 -0.03 -4.23 -21.88
CA ARG A 65 -0.16 -3.21 -20.83
C ARG A 65 -1.25 -3.54 -19.83
N ARG A 66 -2.37 -4.07 -20.31
CA ARG A 66 -3.49 -4.47 -19.44
C ARG A 66 -3.06 -5.50 -18.41
N GLU A 67 -2.29 -6.50 -18.83
CA GLU A 67 -1.83 -7.55 -17.92
C GLU A 67 -0.79 -7.01 -16.95
N ILE A 68 0.09 -6.11 -17.40
CA ILE A 68 1.07 -5.44 -16.54
C ILE A 68 0.33 -4.61 -15.48
N ASP A 69 -0.65 -3.82 -15.87
CA ASP A 69 -1.40 -2.97 -14.93
C ASP A 69 -2.12 -3.82 -13.88
N MET A 70 -2.71 -4.94 -14.28
CA MET A 70 -3.36 -5.86 -13.35
C MET A 70 -2.36 -6.45 -12.37
N LEU A 71 -1.20 -6.87 -12.86
CA LEU A 71 -0.15 -7.45 -12.04
C LEU A 71 0.38 -6.44 -11.01
N LEU A 72 0.68 -5.20 -11.45
CA LEU A 72 1.21 -4.16 -10.57
C LEU A 72 0.18 -3.72 -9.53
N SER A 73 -1.09 -3.62 -9.91
CA SER A 73 -2.14 -3.23 -8.95
C SER A 73 -2.34 -4.27 -7.85
N SER A 74 -2.00 -5.53 -8.11
CA SER A 74 -2.09 -6.57 -7.07
C SER A 74 -1.15 -6.30 -5.91
N GLY A 75 0.06 -5.78 -6.18
CA GLY A 75 1.01 -5.41 -5.12
C GLY A 75 0.48 -4.32 -4.20
N GLU A 76 -0.18 -3.33 -4.77
CA GLU A 76 -0.80 -2.25 -3.99
C GLU A 76 -1.95 -2.77 -3.13
N ARG A 77 -2.74 -3.69 -3.66
CA ARG A 77 -3.85 -4.32 -2.91
C ARG A 77 -3.35 -5.16 -1.74
N ILE A 78 -2.23 -5.85 -1.91
CA ILE A 78 -1.60 -6.60 -0.82
C ILE A 78 -1.22 -5.66 0.31
N SER A 79 -0.54 -4.55 0.02
CA SER A 79 -0.15 -3.56 1.04
C SER A 79 -1.38 -3.00 1.76
N ALA A 80 -2.42 -2.64 1.01
CA ALA A 80 -3.64 -2.08 1.59
C ALA A 80 -4.32 -3.08 2.52
N ALA A 81 -4.39 -4.35 2.12
CA ALA A 81 -5.00 -5.40 2.93
C ALA A 81 -4.21 -5.66 4.22
N LEU A 82 -2.88 -5.71 4.12
CA LEU A 82 -2.02 -5.91 5.29
C LEU A 82 -2.14 -4.76 6.29
N LEU A 83 -2.15 -3.53 5.78
CA LEU A 83 -2.33 -2.35 6.64
C LEU A 83 -3.72 -2.36 7.30
N ALA A 84 -4.77 -2.70 6.55
CA ALA A 84 -6.11 -2.81 7.10
C ALA A 84 -6.18 -3.85 8.22
N LEU A 85 -5.52 -4.99 8.04
CA LEU A 85 -5.44 -6.03 9.09
C LEU A 85 -4.72 -5.51 10.33
N ALA A 86 -3.63 -4.78 10.17
CA ALA A 86 -2.90 -4.19 11.29
C ALA A 86 -3.76 -3.16 12.03
N LEU A 87 -4.61 -2.42 11.33
CA LEU A 87 -5.50 -1.43 11.92
C LEU A 87 -6.67 -2.04 12.68
N GLN A 88 -6.99 -3.30 12.47
CA GLN A 88 -8.06 -4.01 13.18
C GLN A 88 -7.71 -4.33 14.64
N ASN A 89 -6.45 -4.29 14.98
CA ASN A 89 -5.99 -4.62 16.35
C ASN A 89 -6.13 -3.46 17.33
#